data_f963d059d1c599613d7a8a21beebcdd8
#
_entry.id   f963d059d1c599613d7a8a21beebcdd8
#
_cell.length_a   1.000
_cell.length_b   1.000
_cell.length_c   1.000
_cell.angle_alpha   90.00
_cell.angle_beta   90.00
_cell.angle_gamma   90.00
#
_symmetry.space_group_name_H-M   'P 1'
#
loop_
_entity.id
_entity.type
_entity.pdbx_description
1 polymer ?
#
loop_
_entity_poly.entity_id
_entity_poly.type
_entity_poly.pdbx_seq_one_letter_code
_entity_poly.pdbx_strand_id
1 'polypeptide(L)'
;VMRCYVNKYPPKTFSDWHRDNLDGKVTKTIIFYPDTEGASTVFERKRIEYKQNRLLYFNAGLLHKTDINNSHKDRHTLVYKIL
;
A
#
# COMPACT_ATOMS: atom_id res chain seq x y z
N VAL A 1 -14.86 12.90 2.41
CA VAL A 1 -13.77 13.01 3.39
C VAL A 1 -12.69 12.00 3.08
N MET A 2 -11.44 12.40 3.18
CA MET A 2 -10.29 11.59 2.81
C MET A 2 -9.20 11.73 3.86
N ARG A 3 -8.54 10.61 4.19
CA ARG A 3 -7.28 10.62 4.93
C ARG A 3 -6.15 10.41 3.94
N CYS A 4 -5.05 11.13 4.13
CA CYS A 4 -3.88 11.00 3.26
C CYS A 4 -2.63 10.93 4.12
N TYR A 5 -1.75 9.97 3.84
CA TYR A 5 -0.49 9.83 4.56
C TYR A 5 0.56 9.12 3.71
N VAL A 6 1.80 9.20 4.17
CA VAL A 6 2.92 8.53 3.56
C VAL A 6 3.33 7.35 4.44
N ASN A 7 3.42 6.16 3.85
CA ASN A 7 4.05 5.02 4.49
C ASN A 7 5.51 4.96 4.06
N LYS A 8 6.39 4.84 5.03
CA LYS A 8 7.81 4.64 4.79
C LYS A 8 8.19 3.22 5.18
N TYR A 9 8.84 2.52 4.26
CA TYR A 9 9.34 1.15 4.47
C TYR A 9 10.85 1.17 4.44
N PRO A 10 11.53 1.20 5.61
CA PRO A 10 12.97 1.02 5.67
C PRO A 10 13.40 -0.32 5.08
N PRO A 11 14.69 -0.50 4.76
CA PRO A 11 15.18 -1.79 4.25
C PRO A 11 14.77 -2.94 5.16
N LYS A 12 14.36 -4.07 4.54
CA LYS A 12 13.95 -5.32 5.22
C LYS A 12 12.65 -5.22 6.02
N THR A 13 11.89 -4.16 5.88
CA THR A 13 10.57 -4.06 6.51
C THR A 13 9.46 -4.46 5.55
N PHE A 14 8.32 -4.82 6.12
CA PHE A 14 7.12 -5.25 5.38
C PHE A 14 5.90 -4.98 6.25
N SER A 15 4.71 -5.13 5.69
CA SER A 15 3.49 -5.11 6.48
C SER A 15 2.86 -6.51 6.52
N ASP A 16 2.08 -6.78 7.57
CA ASP A 16 1.29 -8.00 7.66
C ASP A 16 0.01 -7.90 6.83
N TRP A 17 -0.63 -9.04 6.60
CA TRP A 17 -1.96 -9.08 6.00
C TRP A 17 -2.93 -8.25 6.82
N HIS A 18 -3.67 -7.36 6.17
CA HIS A 18 -4.64 -6.51 6.85
C HIS A 18 -5.74 -6.04 5.89
N ARG A 19 -6.79 -5.49 6.47
CA ARG A 19 -7.86 -4.78 5.78
C ARG A 19 -7.86 -3.33 6.27
N ASP A 20 -8.32 -2.42 5.43
CA ASP A 20 -8.31 -0.99 5.74
C ASP A 20 -9.62 -0.48 6.31
N ASN A 21 -10.63 -1.33 6.43
CA ASN A 21 -11.97 -0.94 6.87
C ASN A 21 -12.31 -1.41 8.30
N LEU A 22 -11.32 -1.61 9.14
CA LEU A 22 -11.54 -2.16 10.50
C LEU A 22 -12.45 -1.27 11.36
N ASP A 23 -12.43 0.04 11.15
CA ASP A 23 -13.30 0.97 11.86
C ASP A 23 -14.68 1.13 11.19
N GLY A 24 -14.92 0.43 10.09
CA GLY A 24 -16.17 0.50 9.34
C GLY A 24 -16.41 1.79 8.57
N LYS A 25 -15.45 2.71 8.55
CA LYS A 25 -15.60 4.04 7.94
C LYS A 25 -14.94 4.16 6.58
N VAL A 26 -13.80 3.49 6.38
CA VAL A 26 -13.05 3.55 5.11
C VAL A 26 -13.74 2.63 4.10
N THR A 27 -14.06 3.16 2.93
CA THR A 27 -14.73 2.41 1.86
C THR A 27 -13.78 2.00 0.76
N LYS A 28 -12.85 2.88 0.38
CA LYS A 28 -11.88 2.65 -0.69
C LYS A 28 -10.49 3.04 -0.25
N THR A 29 -9.50 2.35 -0.79
CA THR A 29 -8.08 2.67 -0.60
C THR A 29 -7.46 2.97 -1.95
N ILE A 30 -6.64 4.02 -1.98
CA ILE A 30 -5.81 4.37 -3.14
C ILE A 30 -4.37 4.32 -2.66
N ILE A 31 -3.52 3.61 -3.39
CA ILE A 31 -2.08 3.57 -3.14
C ILE A 31 -1.38 4.09 -4.38
N PHE A 32 -0.49 5.06 -4.19
CA PHE A 32 0.34 5.60 -5.26
C PHE A 32 1.80 5.28 -4.95
N TYR A 33 2.55 4.88 -5.97
CA TYR A 33 3.97 4.53 -5.89
C TYR A 33 4.84 5.66 -6.41
N PRO A 34 5.43 6.50 -5.52
CA PRO A 34 6.23 7.65 -5.97
C PRO A 34 7.67 7.33 -6.34
N ASP A 35 8.25 6.26 -5.78
CA ASP A 35 9.66 5.93 -5.99
C ASP A 35 9.89 5.20 -7.31
N THR A 36 11.16 5.13 -7.75
CA THR A 36 11.52 4.39 -8.96
C THR A 36 11.35 2.88 -8.78
N GLU A 37 11.48 2.40 -7.54
CA GLU A 37 11.25 1.00 -7.18
C GLU A 37 10.82 0.92 -5.72
N GLY A 38 10.23 -0.20 -5.34
CA GLY A 38 9.77 -0.43 -3.97
C GLY A 38 9.18 -1.82 -3.81
N ALA A 39 8.54 -2.05 -2.67
CA ALA A 39 7.92 -3.33 -2.37
C ALA A 39 6.51 -3.39 -2.94
N SER A 40 6.19 -4.54 -3.53
CA SER A 40 4.90 -4.78 -4.17
C SER A 40 3.76 -4.86 -3.17
N THR A 41 2.54 -4.59 -3.62
CA THR A 41 1.32 -4.82 -2.86
C THR A 41 0.75 -6.18 -3.24
N VAL A 42 0.50 -7.02 -2.24
CA VAL A 42 0.07 -8.40 -2.44
C VAL A 42 -1.36 -8.57 -1.93
N PHE A 43 -2.23 -9.08 -2.80
CA PHE A 43 -3.59 -9.52 -2.48
C PHE A 43 -3.61 -11.05 -2.44
N GLU A 44 -4.68 -11.66 -1.93
CA GLU A 44 -4.75 -13.13 -1.79
C GLU A 44 -4.47 -13.89 -3.08
N ARG A 45 -4.90 -13.33 -4.23
CA ARG A 45 -4.77 -14.00 -5.53
C ARG A 45 -4.03 -13.18 -6.57
N LYS A 46 -3.43 -12.07 -6.17
CA LYS A 46 -2.80 -11.14 -7.12
C LYS A 46 -1.70 -10.37 -6.45
N ARG A 47 -0.61 -10.18 -7.15
CA ARG A 47 0.52 -9.35 -6.76
C ARG A 47 0.60 -8.17 -7.72
N ILE A 48 0.60 -6.95 -7.19
CA ILE A 48 0.80 -5.74 -7.99
C ILE A 48 2.21 -5.25 -7.73
N GLU A 49 3.06 -5.36 -8.75
CA GLU A 49 4.44 -4.94 -8.64
C GLU A 49 4.56 -3.43 -8.46
N TYR A 50 5.52 -3.03 -7.64
CA TYR A 50 5.84 -1.61 -7.47
C TYR A 50 6.38 -1.09 -8.80
N LYS A 51 5.77 -0.02 -9.29
CA LYS A 51 6.20 0.66 -10.50
C LYS A 51 5.93 2.14 -10.32
N GLN A 52 6.94 2.98 -10.56
CA GLN A 52 6.80 4.42 -10.38
C GLN A 52 5.58 4.96 -11.13
N ASN A 53 4.84 5.83 -10.46
CA ASN A 53 3.62 6.47 -10.96
C ASN A 53 2.42 5.53 -11.14
N ARG A 54 2.51 4.28 -10.67
CA ARG A 54 1.36 3.38 -10.65
C ARG A 54 0.45 3.76 -9.49
N LEU A 55 -0.86 3.74 -9.77
CA LEU A 55 -1.89 3.98 -8.78
C LEU A 55 -2.78 2.74 -8.68
N LEU A 56 -3.01 2.29 -7.44
CA LEU A 56 -3.95 1.21 -7.14
C LEU A 56 -5.20 1.81 -6.50
N TYR A 57 -6.36 1.32 -6.90
CA TYR A 57 -7.64 1.72 -6.35
C TYR A 57 -8.45 0.46 -6.06
N PHE A 58 -8.79 0.23 -4.79
CA PHE A 58 -9.46 -1.01 -4.41
C PHE A 58 -10.36 -0.83 -3.19
N ASN A 59 -11.26 -1.79 -3.00
CA ASN A 59 -12.17 -1.83 -1.87
C ASN A 59 -11.37 -2.01 -0.56
N ALA A 60 -11.66 -1.20 0.43
CA ALA A 60 -10.94 -1.22 1.71
C ALA A 60 -11.12 -2.54 2.49
N GLY A 61 -12.11 -3.34 2.13
CA GLY A 61 -12.31 -4.68 2.72
C GLY A 61 -11.41 -5.77 2.17
N LEU A 62 -10.64 -5.48 1.10
CA LEU A 62 -9.73 -6.49 0.54
C LEU A 62 -8.53 -6.72 1.45
N LEU A 63 -8.26 -8.00 1.72
CA LEU A 63 -7.08 -8.41 2.47
C LEU A 63 -5.84 -8.21 1.61
N HIS A 64 -4.85 -7.49 2.14
CA HIS A 64 -3.63 -7.19 1.40
C HIS A 64 -2.47 -6.95 2.34
N LYS A 65 -1.27 -6.90 1.78
CA LYS A 65 -0.06 -6.55 2.50
C LYS A 65 0.95 -5.89 1.57
N THR A 66 1.94 -5.22 2.16
CA THR A 66 3.14 -4.76 1.46
C THR A 66 4.24 -5.79 1.65
N ASP A 67 4.83 -6.25 0.55
CA ASP A 67 5.93 -7.21 0.57
C ASP A 67 7.19 -6.56 1.15
N ILE A 68 8.21 -7.39 1.42
CA ILE A 68 9.46 -6.90 2.01
C ILE A 68 10.19 -5.93 1.08
N ASN A 69 10.72 -4.86 1.66
CA ASN A 69 11.62 -3.96 0.94
C ASN A 69 13.02 -4.57 0.89
N ASN A 70 13.39 -5.13 -0.25
CA ASN A 70 14.70 -5.77 -0.45
C ASN A 70 15.81 -4.79 -0.86
N SER A 71 15.52 -3.51 -0.94
CA SER A 71 16.52 -2.50 -1.31
C SER A 71 17.32 -2.03 -0.09
N HIS A 72 18.35 -1.22 -0.33
CA HIS A 72 19.15 -0.59 0.72
C HIS A 72 18.63 0.79 1.10
N LYS A 73 17.53 1.23 0.51
CA LYS A 73 16.96 2.56 0.72
C LYS A 73 15.56 2.46 1.28
N ASP A 74 15.14 3.51 2.00
CA ASP A 74 13.73 3.66 2.36
C ASP A 74 12.88 3.74 1.09
N ARG A 75 11.71 3.09 1.12
CA ARG A 75 10.74 3.14 0.04
C ARG A 75 9.42 3.65 0.58
N HIS A 76 8.65 4.28 -0.28
CA HIS A 76 7.45 5.00 0.14
C HIS A 76 6.24 4.60 -0.67
N THR A 77 5.07 4.70 -0.04
CA THR A 77 3.78 4.74 -0.72
C THR A 77 3.00 5.95 -0.22
N LEU A 78 2.25 6.57 -1.10
CA LEU A 78 1.24 7.56 -0.72
C LEU A 78 -0.09 6.83 -0.63
N VAL A 79 -0.79 7.01 0.50
CA VAL A 79 -2.05 6.30 0.74
C VAL A 79 -3.16 7.29 0.98
N TYR A 80 -4.27 7.07 0.28
CA TYR A 80 -5.49 7.86 0.44
C TYR A 80 -6.60 6.91 0.86
N LYS A 81 -7.24 7.20 2.00
CA LYS A 81 -8.38 6.46 2.51
C LYS A 81 -9.64 7.28 2.28
N ILE A 82 -10.58 6.74 1.53
CA ILE A 82 -11.87 7.39 1.25
C ILE A 82 -12.88 6.88 2.29
N LEU A 83 -13.40 7.81 3.03
CA LEU A 83 -14.37 7.55 4.09
C LEU A 83 -15.81 7.57 3.58
#